data_de89ba33dc4db12a7981bcb37c593730
#
_entry.id   de89ba33dc4db12a7981bcb37c593730
#
_cell.length_a   1.000
_cell.length_b   1.000
_cell.length_c   1.000
_cell.angle_alpha   90.00
_cell.angle_beta   90.00
_cell.angle_gamma   90.00
#
_symmetry.space_group_name_H-M   'P 1'
#
loop_
_entity.id
_entity.type
_entity.pdbx_description
1 polymer ?
#
loop_
_entity_poly.entity_id
_entity_poly.type
_entity_poly.pdbx_seq_one_letter_code
_entity_poly.pdbx_strand_id
1 'polypeptide(L)'
;MTIQELIEQLSQYDPNTLVVIRGYEDGYNDVSIIQEKTMQLNVNNRHYYGAHDCVKGLIVPDKPMVKVICLGGFNPNADDPSLSYH
;
A
#
# COMPACT_ATOMS: atom_id res chain seq x y z
N MET A 1 2.53 1.16 10.90
CA MET A 1 1.39 2.01 11.31
C MET A 1 0.14 1.18 11.36
N THR A 2 -0.60 1.26 12.44
CA THR A 2 -1.90 0.59 12.57
C THR A 2 -3.03 1.46 12.02
N ILE A 3 -4.20 0.85 11.81
CA ILE A 3 -5.41 1.59 11.43
C ILE A 3 -5.72 2.67 12.46
N GLN A 4 -5.63 2.33 13.75
CA GLN A 4 -5.90 3.29 14.83
C GLN A 4 -4.96 4.49 14.79
N GLU A 5 -3.66 4.24 14.59
CA GLU A 5 -2.67 5.30 14.47
C GLU A 5 -2.93 6.21 13.26
N LEU A 6 -3.32 5.62 12.14
CA LEU A 6 -3.64 6.40 10.94
C LEU A 6 -4.88 7.26 11.15
N ILE A 7 -5.92 6.72 11.78
CA ILE A 7 -7.13 7.48 12.10
C ILE A 7 -6.76 8.68 13.00
N GLU A 8 -5.95 8.46 14.02
CA GLU A 8 -5.55 9.52 14.94
C GLU A 8 -4.78 10.63 14.22
N GLN A 9 -3.87 10.29 13.33
CA GLN A 9 -3.11 11.28 12.60
C GLN A 9 -3.96 12.04 11.59
N LEU A 10 -4.85 11.35 10.88
CA LEU A 10 -5.72 12.00 9.90
C LEU A 10 -6.78 12.87 10.55
N SER A 11 -7.20 12.57 11.78
CA SER A 11 -8.21 13.35 12.48
C SER A 11 -7.75 14.76 12.86
N GLN A 12 -6.46 15.06 12.75
CA GLN A 12 -5.92 16.40 12.96
C GLN A 12 -6.19 17.36 11.80
N TYR A 13 -6.67 16.86 10.69
CA TYR A 13 -6.92 17.65 9.49
C TYR A 13 -8.42 17.78 9.23
N ASP A 14 -8.77 18.75 8.40
CA ASP A 14 -10.15 18.94 7.96
C ASP A 14 -10.65 17.66 7.28
N PRO A 15 -11.83 17.12 7.67
CA PRO A 15 -12.34 15.87 7.09
C PRO A 15 -12.65 15.95 5.59
N ASN A 16 -12.74 17.15 5.02
CA ASN A 16 -12.95 17.33 3.59
C ASN A 16 -11.65 17.41 2.79
N THR A 17 -10.51 17.32 3.44
CA THR A 17 -9.21 17.30 2.76
C THR A 17 -9.03 15.99 2.00
N LEU A 18 -8.62 16.09 0.75
CA LEU A 18 -8.40 14.90 -0.08
C LEU A 18 -7.16 14.13 0.39
N VAL A 19 -7.24 12.83 0.33
CA VAL A 19 -6.11 11.93 0.60
C VAL A 19 -5.66 11.32 -0.72
N VAL A 20 -4.38 11.46 -1.02
CA VAL A 20 -3.79 10.87 -2.23
C VAL A 20 -2.63 9.98 -1.84
N ILE A 21 -2.26 9.09 -2.74
CA ILE A 21 -1.07 8.26 -2.60
C ILE A 21 -0.11 8.57 -3.74
N ARG A 22 1.15 8.21 -3.55
CA ARG A 22 2.13 8.36 -4.62
C ARG A 22 1.76 7.44 -5.77
N GLY A 23 1.75 7.99 -6.96
CA GLY A 23 1.59 7.26 -8.19
C GLY A 23 2.92 6.91 -8.83
N TYR A 24 2.86 6.51 -10.07
CA TYR A 24 4.04 6.20 -10.87
C TYR A 24 4.70 7.50 -11.30
N GLU A 25 6.03 7.57 -11.18
CA GLU A 25 6.86 8.73 -11.56
C GLU A 25 6.28 10.07 -11.08
N ASP A 26 6.63 10.55 -9.97
CA ASP A 26 6.34 11.90 -9.43
C ASP A 26 4.87 12.36 -9.41
N GLY A 27 3.94 11.52 -9.85
CA GLY A 27 2.51 11.86 -9.79
C GLY A 27 1.85 11.30 -8.54
N TYR A 28 0.58 11.65 -8.37
CA TYR A 28 -0.25 11.15 -7.28
C TYR A 28 -1.57 10.62 -7.83
N ASN A 29 -2.11 9.62 -7.16
CA ASN A 29 -3.44 9.08 -7.48
C ASN A 29 -4.34 9.18 -6.26
N ASP A 30 -5.64 9.22 -6.51
CA ASP A 30 -6.62 9.11 -5.43
C ASP A 30 -6.52 7.74 -4.76
N VAL A 31 -6.87 7.66 -3.49
CA VAL A 31 -7.03 6.39 -2.81
C VAL A 31 -8.34 5.78 -3.28
N SER A 32 -8.27 4.80 -4.16
CA SER A 32 -9.45 4.12 -4.73
C SER A 32 -9.51 2.64 -4.39
N ILE A 33 -8.45 2.11 -3.78
CA ILE A 33 -8.36 0.70 -3.40
C ILE A 33 -8.05 0.62 -1.92
N ILE A 34 -8.90 -0.08 -1.18
CA ILE A 34 -8.66 -0.45 0.21
C ILE A 34 -8.91 -1.94 0.29
N GLN A 35 -7.86 -2.71 0.51
CA GLN A 35 -7.93 -4.16 0.37
C GLN A 35 -7.20 -4.86 1.49
N GLU A 36 -7.82 -5.91 2.03
CA GLU A 36 -7.18 -6.78 3.00
C GLU A 36 -6.27 -7.78 2.28
N LYS A 37 -5.05 -7.92 2.76
CA LYS A 37 -4.08 -8.89 2.24
C LYS A 37 -3.34 -9.54 3.39
N THR A 38 -2.75 -10.69 3.10
CA THR A 38 -1.88 -11.40 4.05
C THR A 38 -0.46 -11.33 3.52
N MET A 39 0.47 -10.88 4.36
CA MET A 39 1.85 -10.63 3.97
C MET A 39 2.83 -11.13 5.03
N GLN A 40 4.07 -11.32 4.60
CA GLN A 40 5.20 -11.41 5.52
C GLN A 40 5.90 -10.05 5.58
N LEU A 41 6.25 -9.60 6.77
CA LEU A 41 6.87 -8.30 6.98
C LEU A 41 8.39 -8.39 6.88
N ASN A 42 9.01 -7.35 6.31
CA ASN A 42 10.46 -7.19 6.20
C ASN A 42 11.16 -8.36 5.51
N VAL A 43 10.57 -8.84 4.41
CA VAL A 43 11.15 -9.95 3.63
C VAL A 43 11.98 -9.49 2.44
N ASN A 44 11.79 -8.24 1.99
CA ASN A 44 12.57 -7.67 0.89
C ASN A 44 13.68 -6.78 1.46
N ASN A 45 14.91 -7.12 1.14
CA ASN A 45 16.08 -6.39 1.66
C ASN A 45 16.75 -5.50 0.63
N ARG A 46 16.14 -5.33 -0.54
CA ARG A 46 16.61 -4.40 -1.58
C ARG A 46 15.89 -3.08 -1.44
N HIS A 47 16.63 -1.97 -1.55
CA HIS A 47 16.05 -0.64 -1.34
C HIS A 47 14.99 -0.23 -2.38
N TYR A 48 14.98 -0.87 -3.54
CA TYR A 48 14.01 -0.57 -4.60
C TYR A 48 12.75 -1.42 -4.54
N TYR A 49 12.66 -2.37 -3.60
CA TYR A 49 11.45 -3.12 -3.32
C TYR A 49 10.86 -2.65 -1.99
N GLY A 50 9.53 -2.62 -1.92
CA GLY A 50 8.89 -2.43 -0.63
C GLY A 50 9.30 -3.53 0.34
N ALA A 51 9.36 -3.22 1.63
CA ALA A 51 9.89 -4.12 2.66
C ALA A 51 9.05 -5.37 2.86
N HIS A 52 7.74 -5.26 2.66
CA HIS A 52 6.77 -6.32 2.92
C HIS A 52 6.29 -6.92 1.61
N ASP A 53 5.93 -8.20 1.63
CA ASP A 53 5.49 -8.86 0.40
C ASP A 53 4.39 -9.87 0.65
N CYS A 54 3.52 -10.02 -0.33
CA CYS A 54 2.56 -11.11 -0.37
C CYS A 54 3.28 -12.41 -0.71
N VAL A 55 2.84 -13.47 -0.07
CA VAL A 55 3.41 -14.79 -0.34
C VAL A 55 2.92 -15.29 -1.69
N LYS A 56 3.83 -15.36 -2.65
CA LYS A 56 3.60 -16.00 -3.95
C LYS A 56 4.72 -16.97 -4.19
N GLY A 57 4.62 -18.16 -3.62
CA GLY A 57 5.54 -19.24 -3.88
C GLY A 57 6.73 -19.39 -2.95
N LEU A 58 7.34 -18.33 -2.48
CA LEU A 58 8.47 -18.40 -1.54
C LEU A 58 8.07 -17.79 -0.20
N ILE A 59 7.81 -18.68 0.75
CA ILE A 59 7.57 -18.28 2.14
C ILE A 59 8.93 -18.27 2.85
N VAL A 60 9.27 -17.14 3.46
CA VAL A 60 10.46 -17.06 4.28
C VAL A 60 10.21 -17.84 5.56
N PRO A 61 11.03 -18.87 5.88
CA PRO A 61 10.87 -19.62 7.12
C PRO A 61 10.96 -18.72 8.35
N ASP A 62 10.24 -19.09 9.40
CA ASP A 62 10.26 -18.43 10.72
C ASP A 62 9.68 -17.02 10.75
N LYS A 63 9.13 -16.52 9.66
CA LYS A 63 8.40 -15.25 9.66
C LYS A 63 6.91 -15.49 9.60
N PRO A 64 6.12 -14.91 10.51
CA PRO A 64 4.68 -15.13 10.52
C PRO A 64 3.99 -14.44 9.34
N MET A 65 2.83 -14.95 8.99
CA MET A 65 1.89 -14.31 8.08
C MET A 65 1.08 -13.28 8.86
N VAL A 66 0.98 -12.07 8.33
CA VAL A 66 0.30 -10.96 8.99
C VAL A 66 -0.79 -10.42 8.07
N LYS A 67 -1.97 -10.21 8.61
CA LYS A 67 -3.06 -9.55 7.90
C LYS A 67 -2.79 -8.04 7.87
N VAL A 68 -2.88 -7.44 6.69
CA VAL A 68 -2.63 -6.02 6.50
C VAL A 68 -3.73 -5.40 5.64
N ILE A 69 -3.88 -4.09 5.74
CA ILE A 69 -4.71 -3.31 4.83
C ILE A 69 -3.79 -2.61 3.85
N CYS A 70 -4.03 -2.86 2.57
CA CYS A 70 -3.26 -2.26 1.49
C CYS A 70 -4.07 -1.10 0.89
N LEU A 71 -3.46 0.07 0.84
CA LEU A 71 -4.04 1.24 0.17
C LEU A 71 -3.45 1.33 -1.21
N GLY A 72 -4.31 1.54 -2.20
CA GLY A 72 -3.87 1.69 -3.58
C GLY A 72 -4.66 2.76 -4.31
N GLY A 73 -4.15 3.14 -5.45
CA GLY A 73 -4.79 4.10 -6.33
C GLY A 73 -4.76 3.63 -7.77
N PHE A 74 -5.87 3.80 -8.44
CA PHE A 74 -6.00 3.49 -9.84
C PHE A 74 -5.69 4.74 -10.65
N ASN A 75 -4.79 4.64 -11.65
CA ASN A 75 -4.51 5.75 -12.55
C ASN A 75 -5.49 5.70 -13.73
N PRO A 76 -6.47 6.62 -13.80
CA PRO A 76 -7.47 6.61 -14.86
C PRO A 76 -6.89 6.90 -16.25
N ASN A 77 -5.67 7.42 -16.32
CA ASN A 77 -5.01 7.77 -17.57
C ASN A 77 -4.04 6.70 -18.08
N ALA A 78 -3.87 5.61 -17.35
CA ALA A 78 -2.96 4.54 -17.76
C ALA A 78 -3.59 3.69 -18.86
N ASP A 79 -2.83 3.46 -19.94
CA ASP A 79 -3.26 2.60 -21.04
C ASP A 79 -3.20 1.12 -20.68
N ASP A 80 -2.25 0.74 -19.84
CA ASP A 80 -2.08 -0.63 -19.36
C ASP A 80 -2.55 -0.70 -17.92
N PRO A 81 -3.58 -1.52 -17.62
CA PRO A 81 -4.10 -1.65 -16.26
C PRO A 81 -3.05 -2.09 -15.23
N SER A 82 -2.02 -2.83 -15.65
CA SER A 82 -0.97 -3.26 -14.74
C SER A 82 -0.12 -2.10 -14.22
N LEU A 83 -0.11 -0.98 -14.92
CA LEU A 83 0.62 0.23 -14.53
C LEU A 83 -0.22 1.17 -13.67
N SER A 84 -1.49 0.86 -13.43
CA SER A 84 -2.42 1.73 -12.72
C SER A 84 -2.30 1.66 -11.20
N TYR A 85 -1.62 0.63 -10.67
CA TYR A 85 -1.59 0.34 -9.25
C TYR A 85 -0.25 0.70 -8.63
N HIS A 86 -0.30 1.31 -7.47
CA HIS A 86 0.88 1.67 -6.69
C HIS A 86 0.66 1.42 -5.20
#